data_6e0728dfccefce56cc070c4987cfd189
#
_entry.id   6e0728dfccefce56cc070c4987cfd189
#
_cell.length_a   1.000
_cell.length_b   1.000
_cell.length_c   1.000
_cell.angle_alpha   90.00
_cell.angle_beta   90.00
_cell.angle_gamma   90.00
#
_symmetry.space_group_name_H-M   'P 1'
#
loop_
_entity.id
_entity.type
_entity.pdbx_description
1 polymer ?
#
loop_
_entity_poly.entity_id
_entity_poly.type
_entity_poly.pdbx_seq_one_letter_code
_entity_poly.pdbx_strand_id
1 'polypeptide(L)' 'LDWKTSLTVKAHGLGKEEPVYHMEVSGPEYAQIFTARVSLGENGDIIGIGTGSSKRKAQLAAAEAGWKSLDSLKTRTK' A
#
# COMPACT_ATOMS: atom_id res chain seq x y z
N LEU A 1 -11.59 -4.86 -9.37
CA LEU A 1 -11.35 -4.49 -7.98
C LEU A 1 -10.14 -3.56 -7.87
N ASP A 2 -10.33 -2.41 -7.29
CA ASP A 2 -9.27 -1.42 -7.13
C ASP A 2 -8.76 -1.45 -5.69
N TRP A 3 -7.58 -2.02 -5.50
CA TRP A 3 -7.01 -2.14 -4.17
C TRP A 3 -6.75 -0.79 -3.50
N LYS A 4 -6.42 0.23 -4.27
CA LYS A 4 -6.18 1.55 -3.69
C LYS A 4 -7.47 2.12 -3.10
N THR A 5 -8.56 1.99 -3.84
CA THR A 5 -9.87 2.44 -3.34
C THR A 5 -10.28 1.60 -2.13
N SER A 6 -10.10 0.29 -2.21
CA SER A 6 -10.44 -0.60 -1.10
C SER A 6 -9.67 -0.24 0.16
N LEU A 7 -8.38 0.06 0.01
CA LEU A 7 -7.57 0.44 1.17
C LEU A 7 -8.03 1.76 1.77
N THR A 8 -8.36 2.73 0.93
CA THR A 8 -8.85 4.03 1.41
C THR A 8 -10.14 3.86 2.22
N VAL A 9 -11.07 3.08 1.69
CA VAL A 9 -12.34 2.82 2.37
C VAL A 9 -12.09 2.13 3.71
N LYS A 10 -11.20 1.13 3.71
CA LYS A 10 -10.91 0.41 4.95
C LYS A 10 -10.27 1.31 5.99
N ALA A 11 -9.31 2.14 5.57
CA ALA A 11 -8.64 3.07 6.48
C ALA A 11 -9.64 4.02 7.12
N HIS A 12 -10.53 4.59 6.29
CA HIS A 12 -11.55 5.52 6.80
C HIS A 12 -12.51 4.81 7.76
N GLY A 13 -12.88 3.59 7.45
CA GLY A 13 -13.76 2.81 8.31
C GLY A 13 -13.14 2.51 9.67
N LEU A 14 -11.82 2.49 9.75
CA LEU A 14 -11.09 2.26 11.01
C LEU A 14 -10.72 3.57 11.71
N GLY A 15 -11.13 4.70 11.16
CA GLY A 15 -10.80 6.01 11.72
C GLY A 15 -9.34 6.39 11.54
N LYS A 16 -8.70 5.84 10.53
CA LYS A 16 -7.29 6.11 10.25
C LYS A 16 -7.14 7.18 9.18
N GLU A 17 -5.93 7.70 9.07
CA GLU A 17 -5.63 8.72 8.07
C GLU A 17 -5.55 8.10 6.68
N GLU A 18 -5.55 8.96 5.67
CA GLU A 18 -5.49 8.56 4.27
C GLU A 18 -4.21 7.80 3.95
N PRO A 19 -4.28 6.79 3.06
CA PRO A 19 -3.06 6.12 2.62
C PRO A 19 -2.13 7.05 1.87
N VAL A 20 -0.85 6.95 2.18
CA VAL A 20 0.20 7.72 1.52
C VAL A 20 1.19 6.72 0.94
N TYR A 21 1.52 6.89 -0.34
CA TYR A 21 2.41 5.99 -1.05
C TYR A 21 3.75 6.64 -1.28
N HIS A 22 4.82 5.95 -0.90
CA HIS A 22 6.19 6.39 -1.12
C HIS A 22 6.78 5.51 -2.20
N MET A 23 7.32 6.15 -3.25
CA MET A 23 7.77 5.43 -4.44
C MET A 23 9.28 5.43 -4.55
N GLU A 24 9.79 4.32 -5.04
CA GLU A 24 11.21 4.14 -5.29
C GLU A 24 11.33 3.42 -6.62
N VAL A 25 12.34 3.77 -7.41
CA VAL A 25 12.58 3.07 -8.67
C VAL A 25 14.02 2.57 -8.68
N SER A 26 14.22 1.36 -9.17
CA SER A 26 15.54 0.76 -9.27
C SER A 26 15.66 0.01 -10.60
N GLY A 27 16.89 -0.35 -10.95
CA GLY A 27 17.16 -1.07 -12.18
C GLY A 27 17.41 -0.13 -13.36
N PRO A 28 17.96 -0.68 -14.45
CA PRO A 28 18.26 0.10 -15.64
C PRO A 28 16.97 0.51 -16.37
N GLU A 29 17.09 1.49 -17.25
CA GLU A 29 15.93 2.00 -18.00
C GLU A 29 15.11 0.92 -18.69
N TYR A 30 15.78 -0.09 -19.19
CA TYR A 30 15.10 -1.14 -19.95
C TYR A 30 14.47 -2.22 -19.04
N ALA A 31 14.68 -2.13 -17.74
CA ALA A 31 14.15 -3.12 -16.80
C ALA A 31 13.96 -2.51 -15.43
N GLN A 32 13.20 -1.42 -15.39
CA GLN A 32 12.95 -0.73 -14.12
C GLN A 32 11.97 -1.49 -13.25
N ILE A 33 12.23 -1.47 -11.96
CA ILE A 33 11.34 -2.04 -10.96
C ILE A 33 10.91 -0.91 -10.03
N PHE A 34 9.61 -0.77 -9.85
CA PHE A 34 9.04 0.25 -8.97
C PHE A 34 8.66 -0.40 -7.67
N THR A 35 8.98 0.24 -6.57
CA THR A 35 8.61 -0.23 -5.24
C THR A 35 7.77 0.84 -4.58
N ALA A 36 6.60 0.46 -4.08
CA ALA A 36 5.71 1.36 -3.36
C ALA A 36 5.60 0.90 -1.93
N ARG A 37 5.69 1.86 -1.01
CA ARG A 37 5.44 1.60 0.41
C ARG A 37 4.27 2.46 0.83
N VAL A 38 3.27 1.85 1.45
CA VAL A 38 2.08 2.60 1.85
C VAL A 38 1.99 2.67 3.36
N SER A 39 1.66 3.87 3.84
CA SER A 39 1.40 4.10 5.26
C SER A 39 0.06 4.80 5.37
N LEU A 40 -0.53 4.79 6.56
CA LEU A 40 -1.74 5.55 6.83
C LEU A 40 -1.33 6.85 7.48
N GLY A 41 -1.37 7.92 6.68
CA GLY A 41 -0.86 9.22 7.07
C GLY A 41 0.61 9.35 6.75
N GLU A 42 1.06 10.59 6.63
CA GLU A 42 2.43 10.91 6.23
C GLU A 42 3.47 10.29 7.17
N ASN A 43 3.16 10.29 8.46
CA ASN A 43 4.10 9.83 9.48
C ASN A 43 3.74 8.46 10.04
N GLY A 44 2.83 7.75 9.39
CA GLY A 44 2.41 6.44 9.86
C GLY A 44 3.42 5.36 9.51
N ASP A 45 3.31 4.23 10.19
CA ASP A 45 4.15 3.09 9.87
C ASP A 45 3.76 2.50 8.52
N ILE A 46 4.74 1.91 7.86
CA ILE A 46 4.49 1.23 6.59
C ILE A 46 3.64 -0.01 6.86
N ILE A 47 2.51 -0.11 6.19
CA ILE A 47 1.60 -1.25 6.36
C ILE A 47 1.59 -2.18 5.15
N GLY A 48 2.21 -1.77 4.05
CA GLY A 48 2.27 -2.61 2.86
C GLY A 48 3.38 -2.18 1.94
N ILE A 49 3.97 -3.16 1.25
CA ILE A 49 5.02 -2.90 0.27
C ILE A 49 4.67 -3.69 -0.98
N GLY A 50 4.79 -3.05 -2.14
CA GLY A 50 4.52 -3.71 -3.40
C GLY A 50 5.52 -3.31 -4.45
N THR A 51 5.76 -4.21 -5.39
CA THR A 51 6.66 -3.95 -6.51
C THR A 51 5.94 -4.21 -7.81
N GLY A 52 6.45 -3.63 -8.87
CA GLY A 52 5.88 -3.84 -10.19
C GLY A 52 6.69 -3.17 -11.27
N SER A 53 6.32 -3.45 -12.51
CA SER A 53 7.01 -2.88 -13.66
C SER A 53 6.54 -1.46 -13.98
N SER A 54 5.59 -0.94 -13.21
CA SER A 54 5.12 0.43 -13.36
C SER A 54 4.73 0.95 -11.99
N LYS A 55 4.63 2.28 -11.87
CA LYS A 55 4.19 2.90 -10.63
C LYS A 55 2.82 2.38 -10.21
N ARG A 56 1.90 2.30 -11.17
CA ARG A 56 0.54 1.83 -10.88
C ARG A 56 0.55 0.41 -10.33
N LYS A 57 1.30 -0.49 -10.96
CA LYS A 57 1.36 -1.88 -10.51
C LYS A 57 1.94 -1.98 -9.11
N ALA A 58 3.00 -1.21 -8.84
CA ALA A 58 3.61 -1.22 -7.52
C ALA A 58 2.64 -0.70 -6.46
N GLN A 59 1.91 0.37 -6.77
CA GLN A 59 0.95 0.94 -5.82
C GLN A 59 -0.20 -0.01 -5.55
N LEU A 60 -0.71 -0.68 -6.59
CA LEU A 60 -1.79 -1.64 -6.40
C LEU A 60 -1.34 -2.81 -5.52
N ALA A 61 -0.13 -3.29 -5.75
CA ALA A 61 0.42 -4.37 -4.93
C ALA A 61 0.61 -3.93 -3.49
N ALA A 62 1.09 -2.71 -3.28
CA ALA A 62 1.26 -2.18 -1.92
C ALA A 62 -0.08 -2.01 -1.23
N ALA A 63 -1.09 -1.53 -1.96
CA ALA A 63 -2.42 -1.35 -1.40
C ALA A 63 -3.03 -2.67 -0.98
N GLU A 64 -2.86 -3.71 -1.81
CA GLU A 64 -3.34 -5.03 -1.46
C GLU A 64 -2.67 -5.54 -0.19
N ALA A 65 -1.36 -5.41 -0.11
CA ALA A 65 -0.62 -5.84 1.08
C ALA A 65 -1.07 -5.07 2.32
N GLY A 66 -1.27 -3.76 2.16
CA GLY A 66 -1.74 -2.92 3.26
C GLY A 66 -3.13 -3.31 3.73
N TRP A 67 -4.03 -3.57 2.77
CA TRP A 67 -5.37 -4.00 3.10
C TRP A 67 -5.37 -5.29 3.90
N LYS A 68 -4.60 -6.27 3.44
CA LYS A 68 -4.51 -7.56 4.14
C LYS A 68 -3.89 -7.41 5.52
N SER A 69 -2.93 -6.50 5.66
CA SER A 69 -2.31 -6.23 6.94
C SER A 69 -3.32 -5.68 7.95
N LEU A 70 -4.15 -4.73 7.52
CA LEU A 70 -5.19 -4.16 8.38
C LEU A 70 -6.26 -5.20 8.72
N ASP A 71 -6.62 -6.02 7.75
CA ASP A 71 -7.63 -7.06 7.97
C ASP A 71 -7.11 -8.11 8.96
N SER A 72 -5.85 -8.45 8.87
CA SER A 72 -5.22 -9.40 9.78
C SER A 72 -5.22 -8.91 11.21
N LEU A 73 -4.96 -7.61 11.42
CA LEU A 73 -5.00 -7.01 12.75
C LEU A 73 -6.39 -7.13 13.35
N LYS A 74 -7.42 -6.88 12.55
CA LYS A 74 -8.79 -7.01 13.00
C LYS A 74 -9.07 -8.43 13.49
N THR A 75 -8.56 -9.41 12.78
CA THR A 75 -8.76 -10.82 13.12
C THR A 75 -8.06 -11.17 14.43
N ARG A 76 -6.95 -10.51 14.72
CA ARG A 76 -6.14 -10.84 15.87
C ARG A 76 -6.61 -10.25 17.19
N THR A 77 -7.60 -9.39 17.15
CA THR A 77 -8.09 -8.69 18.34
C THR A 77 -9.20 -9.42 19.08
N LYS A 78 -9.39 -10.66 18.81
CA LYS A 78 -10.45 -11.43 19.47
C LYS A 78 -10.18 -11.66 20.93
#